data_3db77a99220672298ae298f0bca7114c
#
_entry.id   3db77a99220672298ae298f0bca7114c
#
_cell.length_a   1.000
_cell.length_b   1.000
_cell.length_c   1.000
_cell.angle_alpha   90.00
_cell.angle_beta   90.00
_cell.angle_gamma   90.00
#
_symmetry.space_group_name_H-M   'P 1'
#
loop_
_entity.id
_entity.type
_entity.pdbx_description
1 polymer ?
#
loop_
_entity_poly.entity_id
_entity_poly.type
_entity_poly.pdbx_seq_one_letter_code
_entity_poly.pdbx_strand_id
1 'polypeptide(L)'
;MKASTIRTFTTVHTWTGLLAGFALFVAFYAGALTMFHEEIDTWAVPRAEMARADALDRAHRMLAGIVAKHPAAAESIGVTYPAGHPSHEVAAYWMEKDGTWKTQALEDNGARDAEDHEHGLADFVYELHYDLGIPAIGIYLMGVVSVIYGLALLTGLLIHLPNLVREMFALRPGHNLKRLWQDAHNVIGILSLPFHIIFAITGALLCLTLVMLVAFNTVAFDGKLMGAFERMTSAMPETKDKGG
;
A
#
# COMPACT_ATOMS: atom_id res chain seq x y z
N MET A 1 36.67 -1.45 -14.50
CA MET A 1 36.62 -0.92 -13.11
C MET A 1 37.85 -1.39 -12.33
N LYS A 2 38.36 -0.59 -11.37
CA LYS A 2 39.45 -1.01 -10.49
C LYS A 2 38.96 -2.10 -9.51
N ALA A 3 39.82 -3.07 -9.17
CA ALA A 3 39.46 -4.16 -8.24
C ALA A 3 38.97 -3.66 -6.86
N SER A 4 39.57 -2.55 -6.38
CA SER A 4 39.12 -1.88 -5.13
C SER A 4 37.67 -1.39 -5.20
N THR A 5 37.29 -0.82 -6.31
CA THR A 5 35.90 -0.29 -6.54
C THR A 5 34.88 -1.43 -6.53
N ILE A 6 35.19 -2.55 -7.21
CA ILE A 6 34.30 -3.73 -7.21
C ILE A 6 34.15 -4.28 -5.80
N ARG A 7 35.25 -4.35 -5.04
CA ARG A 7 35.20 -4.83 -3.65
C ARG A 7 34.30 -3.94 -2.76
N THR A 8 34.38 -2.62 -2.94
CA THR A 8 33.53 -1.68 -2.21
C THR A 8 32.05 -1.91 -2.56
N PHE A 9 31.72 -2.01 -3.85
CA PHE A 9 30.32 -2.27 -4.26
C PHE A 9 29.81 -3.62 -3.76
N THR A 10 30.64 -4.67 -3.78
CA THR A 10 30.27 -5.97 -3.22
C THR A 10 29.98 -5.87 -1.73
N THR A 11 30.80 -5.14 -0.97
CA THR A 11 30.56 -4.95 0.46
C THR A 11 29.27 -4.18 0.71
N VAL A 12 29.03 -3.08 0.00
CA VAL A 12 27.78 -2.29 0.12
C VAL A 12 26.58 -3.15 -0.25
N HIS A 13 26.62 -3.85 -1.40
CA HIS A 13 25.54 -4.73 -1.84
C HIS A 13 25.21 -5.82 -0.81
N THR A 14 26.22 -6.44 -0.22
CA THR A 14 26.02 -7.49 0.80
C THR A 14 25.30 -6.93 2.03
N TRP A 15 25.76 -5.79 2.56
CA TRP A 15 25.17 -5.20 3.75
C TRP A 15 23.75 -4.64 3.49
N THR A 16 23.57 -3.92 2.39
CA THR A 16 22.23 -3.39 2.03
C THR A 16 21.25 -4.53 1.72
N GLY A 17 21.72 -5.56 1.00
CA GLY A 17 20.90 -6.74 0.71
C GLY A 17 20.53 -7.54 1.97
N LEU A 18 21.45 -7.65 2.94
CA LEU A 18 21.15 -8.33 4.20
C LEU A 18 20.17 -7.55 5.06
N LEU A 19 20.35 -6.21 5.18
CA LEU A 19 19.48 -5.35 5.98
C LEU A 19 18.07 -5.25 5.41
N ALA A 20 17.95 -5.09 4.08
CA ALA A 20 16.66 -4.98 3.43
C ALA A 20 16.01 -6.34 3.15
N GLY A 21 16.82 -7.39 2.94
CA GLY A 21 16.35 -8.66 2.38
C GLY A 21 15.31 -9.37 3.21
N PHE A 22 15.42 -9.35 4.54
CA PHE A 22 14.42 -9.99 5.40
C PHE A 22 13.08 -9.26 5.37
N ALA A 23 13.09 -7.93 5.50
CA ALA A 23 11.88 -7.12 5.43
C ALA A 23 11.20 -7.26 4.06
N LEU A 24 11.98 -7.24 2.98
CA LEU A 24 11.47 -7.41 1.62
C LEU A 24 10.94 -8.83 1.37
N PHE A 25 11.56 -9.85 1.95
CA PHE A 25 11.05 -11.21 1.85
C PHE A 25 9.63 -11.31 2.43
N VAL A 26 9.43 -10.76 3.65
CA VAL A 26 8.10 -10.72 4.27
C VAL A 26 7.14 -9.89 3.42
N ALA A 27 7.53 -8.68 3.02
CA ALA A 27 6.69 -7.78 2.27
C ALA A 27 6.29 -8.34 0.88
N PHE A 28 7.21 -8.89 0.12
CA PHE A 28 6.90 -9.47 -1.20
C PHE A 28 6.04 -10.73 -1.09
N TYR A 29 6.31 -11.58 -0.10
CA TYR A 29 5.48 -12.76 0.14
C TYR A 29 4.06 -12.37 0.55
N ALA A 30 3.93 -11.45 1.48
CA ALA A 30 2.64 -10.89 1.88
C ALA A 30 1.94 -10.20 0.70
N GLY A 31 2.67 -9.39 -0.10
CA GLY A 31 2.15 -8.74 -1.30
C GLY A 31 1.63 -9.70 -2.36
N ALA A 32 2.25 -10.87 -2.53
CA ALA A 32 1.73 -11.91 -3.40
C ALA A 32 0.42 -12.50 -2.87
N LEU A 33 0.27 -12.62 -1.54
CA LEU A 33 -0.96 -13.10 -0.91
C LEU A 33 -2.07 -12.05 -0.95
N THR A 34 -1.76 -10.75 -0.91
CA THR A 34 -2.78 -9.70 -1.02
C THR A 34 -3.53 -9.70 -2.35
N MET A 35 -3.00 -10.34 -3.38
CA MET A 35 -3.72 -10.57 -4.63
C MET A 35 -4.99 -11.43 -4.42
N PHE A 36 -5.04 -12.18 -3.34
CA PHE A 36 -6.15 -13.05 -2.94
C PHE A 36 -6.84 -12.53 -1.67
N HIS A 37 -6.83 -11.20 -1.46
CA HIS A 37 -7.38 -10.57 -0.26
C HIS A 37 -8.84 -11.00 -0.03
N GLU A 38 -9.67 -10.93 -1.06
CA GLU A 38 -11.10 -11.26 -0.97
C GLU A 38 -11.35 -12.76 -0.71
N GLU A 39 -10.58 -13.63 -1.35
CA GLU A 39 -10.66 -15.07 -1.13
C GLU A 39 -10.24 -15.43 0.30
N ILE A 40 -9.19 -14.79 0.81
CA ILE A 40 -8.72 -15.01 2.18
C ILE A 40 -9.77 -14.50 3.18
N ASP A 41 -10.36 -13.33 2.95
CA ASP A 41 -11.39 -12.77 3.82
C ASP A 41 -12.65 -13.66 3.83
N THR A 42 -13.12 -14.08 2.67
CA THR A 42 -14.28 -14.99 2.54
C THR A 42 -14.02 -16.36 3.19
N TRP A 43 -12.79 -16.87 3.07
CA TRP A 43 -12.39 -18.12 3.69
C TRP A 43 -12.29 -17.99 5.22
N ALA A 44 -11.75 -16.89 5.72
CA ALA A 44 -11.55 -16.68 7.15
C ALA A 44 -12.86 -16.37 7.88
N VAL A 45 -13.76 -15.60 7.24
CA VAL A 45 -15.06 -15.20 7.80
C VAL A 45 -16.18 -15.49 6.79
N PRO A 46 -16.68 -16.74 6.71
CA PRO A 46 -17.79 -17.06 5.84
C PRO A 46 -19.04 -16.24 6.20
N ARG A 47 -19.48 -15.38 5.28
CA ARG A 47 -20.69 -14.56 5.44
C ARG A 47 -21.85 -15.19 4.65
N ALA A 48 -23.05 -15.07 5.20
CA ALA A 48 -24.25 -15.52 4.51
C ALA A 48 -24.52 -14.64 3.28
N GLU A 49 -24.71 -15.25 2.10
CA GLU A 49 -25.16 -14.52 0.91
C GLU A 49 -26.53 -13.89 1.16
N MET A 50 -26.59 -12.57 1.06
CA MET A 50 -27.85 -11.84 1.13
C MET A 50 -28.42 -11.62 -0.29
N ALA A 51 -29.71 -11.90 -0.48
CA ALA A 51 -30.37 -11.61 -1.75
C ALA A 51 -30.27 -10.11 -2.07
N ARG A 52 -29.84 -9.77 -3.29
CA ARG A 52 -29.55 -8.38 -3.71
C ARG A 52 -30.70 -7.42 -3.54
N ALA A 53 -31.95 -7.89 -3.75
CA ALA A 53 -33.16 -7.09 -3.54
C ALA A 53 -33.35 -6.73 -2.07
N ASP A 54 -33.19 -7.70 -1.16
CA ASP A 54 -33.33 -7.47 0.28
C ASP A 54 -32.23 -6.55 0.81
N ALA A 55 -31.02 -6.66 0.26
CA ALA A 55 -29.89 -5.80 0.61
C ALA A 55 -30.17 -4.31 0.26
N LEU A 56 -30.76 -4.02 -0.89
CA LEU A 56 -31.12 -2.67 -1.30
C LEU A 56 -32.18 -2.04 -0.37
N ASP A 57 -33.24 -2.79 -0.06
CA ASP A 57 -34.30 -2.30 0.82
C ASP A 57 -33.78 -2.07 2.26
N ARG A 58 -32.90 -2.92 2.74
CA ARG A 58 -32.28 -2.77 4.05
C ARG A 58 -31.32 -1.57 4.05
N ALA A 59 -30.52 -1.40 2.98
CA ALA A 59 -29.62 -0.26 2.83
C ALA A 59 -30.38 1.07 2.83
N HIS A 60 -31.50 1.18 2.11
CA HIS A 60 -32.35 2.38 2.13
C HIS A 60 -32.89 2.69 3.53
N ARG A 61 -33.35 1.68 4.28
CA ARG A 61 -33.80 1.87 5.66
C ARG A 61 -32.67 2.28 6.58
N MET A 62 -31.49 1.69 6.42
CA MET A 62 -30.29 2.05 7.18
C MET A 62 -29.91 3.52 6.94
N LEU A 63 -29.84 3.96 5.67
CA LEU A 63 -29.51 5.35 5.32
C LEU A 63 -30.50 6.33 5.90
N ALA A 64 -31.79 6.06 5.78
CA ALA A 64 -32.84 6.90 6.37
C ALA A 64 -32.69 6.98 7.90
N GLY A 65 -32.36 5.87 8.55
CA GLY A 65 -32.12 5.81 10.00
C GLY A 65 -30.88 6.60 10.42
N ILE A 66 -29.78 6.53 9.64
CA ILE A 66 -28.55 7.28 9.90
C ILE A 66 -28.81 8.79 9.78
N VAL A 67 -29.43 9.25 8.69
CA VAL A 67 -29.71 10.68 8.49
C VAL A 67 -30.67 11.22 9.57
N ALA A 68 -31.64 10.41 10.03
CA ALA A 68 -32.54 10.81 11.12
C ALA A 68 -31.81 10.98 12.45
N LYS A 69 -30.82 10.15 12.76
CA LYS A 69 -30.03 10.21 14.00
C LYS A 69 -28.85 11.18 13.92
N HIS A 70 -28.27 11.31 12.77
CA HIS A 70 -27.09 12.10 12.45
C HIS A 70 -27.36 13.06 11.29
N PRO A 71 -28.02 14.20 11.50
CA PRO A 71 -28.38 15.11 10.40
C PRO A 71 -27.19 15.61 9.59
N ALA A 72 -26.00 15.71 10.19
CA ALA A 72 -24.77 16.08 9.49
C ALA A 72 -24.35 15.04 8.43
N ALA A 73 -24.76 13.79 8.58
CA ALA A 73 -24.47 12.74 7.63
C ALA A 73 -25.04 13.02 6.23
N ALA A 74 -26.15 13.78 6.13
CA ALA A 74 -26.79 14.09 4.85
C ALA A 74 -25.86 14.79 3.83
N GLU A 75 -24.82 15.48 4.31
CA GLU A 75 -23.87 16.22 3.46
C GLU A 75 -22.68 15.36 2.98
N SER A 76 -22.40 14.25 3.66
CA SER A 76 -21.17 13.46 3.44
C SER A 76 -21.39 11.95 3.32
N ILE A 77 -22.66 11.48 3.41
CA ILE A 77 -22.94 10.04 3.45
C ILE A 77 -22.60 9.36 2.13
N GLY A 78 -21.79 8.31 2.21
CA GLY A 78 -21.50 7.41 1.11
C GLY A 78 -21.90 5.98 1.46
N VAL A 79 -22.05 5.14 0.45
CA VAL A 79 -22.37 3.72 0.60
C VAL A 79 -21.38 2.90 -0.17
N THR A 80 -20.75 1.95 0.51
CA THR A 80 -20.00 0.88 -0.14
C THR A 80 -20.97 -0.24 -0.47
N TYR A 81 -21.04 -0.61 -1.74
CA TYR A 81 -21.89 -1.70 -2.20
C TYR A 81 -21.03 -2.81 -2.81
N PRO A 82 -21.21 -4.07 -2.42
CA PRO A 82 -20.40 -5.15 -2.96
C PRO A 82 -20.68 -5.31 -4.47
N ALA A 83 -19.71 -4.91 -5.28
CA ALA A 83 -19.78 -5.03 -6.74
C ALA A 83 -19.47 -6.45 -7.21
N GLY A 84 -20.26 -7.42 -6.76
CA GLY A 84 -20.15 -8.81 -7.19
C GLY A 84 -19.30 -9.71 -6.30
N HIS A 85 -18.79 -9.20 -5.17
CA HIS A 85 -18.01 -9.99 -4.20
C HIS A 85 -18.81 -10.23 -2.92
N PRO A 86 -18.97 -11.48 -2.49
CA PRO A 86 -19.76 -11.83 -1.30
C PRO A 86 -19.10 -11.40 0.02
N SER A 87 -17.82 -11.06 0.01
CA SER A 87 -17.07 -10.66 1.20
C SER A 87 -17.31 -9.21 1.65
N HIS A 88 -17.80 -8.33 0.76
CA HIS A 88 -18.03 -6.94 1.09
C HIS A 88 -19.45 -6.71 1.60
N GLU A 89 -19.59 -6.36 2.85
CA GLU A 89 -20.87 -5.92 3.41
C GLU A 89 -21.27 -4.56 2.84
N VAL A 90 -22.58 -4.37 2.67
CA VAL A 90 -23.12 -3.03 2.41
C VAL A 90 -22.88 -2.19 3.68
N ALA A 91 -22.09 -1.17 3.58
CA ALA A 91 -21.82 -0.26 4.69
C ALA A 91 -22.04 1.19 4.28
N ALA A 92 -22.58 1.98 5.20
CA ALA A 92 -22.62 3.43 5.07
C ALA A 92 -21.45 4.05 5.84
N TYR A 93 -20.88 5.13 5.31
CA TYR A 93 -19.89 5.95 5.98
C TYR A 93 -20.26 7.42 5.84
N TRP A 94 -20.01 8.19 6.88
CA TRP A 94 -20.29 9.64 6.91
C TRP A 94 -19.33 10.35 7.85
N MET A 95 -19.27 11.67 7.73
CA MET A 95 -18.47 12.50 8.61
C MET A 95 -19.38 13.23 9.60
N GLU A 96 -19.02 13.16 10.88
CA GLU A 96 -19.67 13.94 11.95
C GLU A 96 -19.21 15.41 11.93
N LYS A 97 -19.94 16.27 12.65
CA LYS A 97 -19.62 17.70 12.74
C LYS A 97 -18.25 17.99 13.36
N ASP A 98 -17.72 17.08 14.15
CA ASP A 98 -16.39 17.17 14.76
C ASP A 98 -15.26 16.70 13.84
N GLY A 99 -15.57 16.30 12.60
CA GLY A 99 -14.63 15.79 11.62
C GLY A 99 -14.30 14.30 11.74
N THR A 100 -14.95 13.57 12.65
CA THR A 100 -14.75 12.12 12.77
C THR A 100 -15.53 11.35 11.72
N TRP A 101 -14.89 10.36 11.11
CA TRP A 101 -15.55 9.44 10.20
C TRP A 101 -16.24 8.32 10.97
N LYS A 102 -17.49 8.07 10.63
CA LYS A 102 -18.31 6.98 11.15
C LYS A 102 -18.63 5.99 10.06
N THR A 103 -18.78 4.73 10.42
CA THR A 103 -19.25 3.67 9.53
C THR A 103 -20.32 2.85 10.20
N GLN A 104 -21.24 2.29 9.42
CA GLN A 104 -22.24 1.35 9.88
C GLN A 104 -22.47 0.30 8.81
N ALA A 105 -22.25 -0.96 9.14
CA ALA A 105 -22.56 -2.08 8.27
C ALA A 105 -24.07 -2.37 8.29
N LEU A 106 -24.60 -2.95 7.21
CA LEU A 106 -26.02 -3.25 7.06
C LEU A 106 -26.54 -4.23 8.11
N GLU A 107 -25.67 -5.11 8.61
CA GLU A 107 -25.99 -6.09 9.64
C GLU A 107 -25.77 -5.58 11.07
N ASP A 108 -25.12 -4.43 11.21
CA ASP A 108 -24.86 -3.79 12.49
C ASP A 108 -25.98 -2.85 12.92
N ASN A 109 -26.37 -2.94 14.19
CA ASN A 109 -27.39 -2.06 14.77
C ASN A 109 -26.84 -0.74 15.33
N GLY A 110 -25.56 -0.47 15.18
CA GLY A 110 -24.89 0.71 15.73
C GLY A 110 -23.81 1.30 14.81
N ALA A 111 -23.61 2.62 14.91
CA ALA A 111 -22.48 3.29 14.28
C ALA A 111 -21.19 3.03 15.06
N ARG A 112 -20.11 2.75 14.33
CA ARG A 112 -18.76 2.59 14.87
C ARG A 112 -17.84 3.68 14.33
N ASP A 113 -16.74 3.93 15.00
CA ASP A 113 -15.68 4.72 14.39
C ASP A 113 -15.11 3.95 13.19
N ALA A 114 -14.80 4.67 12.12
CA ALA A 114 -14.27 4.03 10.89
C ALA A 114 -12.90 3.37 11.12
N GLU A 115 -12.24 3.70 12.23
CA GLU A 115 -10.97 3.10 12.66
C GLU A 115 -11.15 1.79 13.44
N ASP A 116 -12.37 1.46 13.89
CA ASP A 116 -12.71 0.26 14.68
C ASP A 116 -13.07 -0.96 13.78
N HIS A 117 -12.49 -1.08 12.60
CA HIS A 117 -12.64 -2.29 11.82
C HIS A 117 -11.94 -3.46 12.53
N GLU A 118 -12.66 -4.55 12.75
CA GLU A 118 -12.03 -5.81 13.15
C GLU A 118 -11.07 -6.21 12.01
N HIS A 119 -9.75 -6.12 12.28
CA HIS A 119 -8.71 -6.53 11.36
C HIS A 119 -8.82 -8.03 11.11
N GLY A 120 -9.26 -8.39 9.91
CA GLY A 120 -9.32 -9.77 9.46
C GLY A 120 -7.94 -10.33 9.11
N LEU A 121 -7.88 -11.64 8.81
CA LEU A 121 -6.64 -12.27 8.35
C LEU A 121 -6.14 -11.62 7.06
N ALA A 122 -7.03 -11.25 6.15
CA ALA A 122 -6.70 -10.59 4.89
C ALA A 122 -6.06 -9.21 5.13
N ASP A 123 -6.61 -8.43 6.06
CA ASP A 123 -6.07 -7.12 6.46
C ASP A 123 -4.69 -7.26 7.10
N PHE A 124 -4.50 -8.22 7.99
CA PHE A 124 -3.19 -8.51 8.58
C PHE A 124 -2.14 -8.84 7.52
N VAL A 125 -2.48 -9.65 6.52
CA VAL A 125 -1.58 -9.96 5.40
C VAL A 125 -1.27 -8.69 4.59
N TYR A 126 -2.26 -7.83 4.37
CA TYR A 126 -2.08 -6.56 3.69
C TYR A 126 -1.16 -5.61 4.47
N GLU A 127 -1.32 -5.50 5.78
CA GLU A 127 -0.44 -4.73 6.67
C GLU A 127 0.99 -5.24 6.63
N LEU A 128 1.20 -6.56 6.67
CA LEU A 128 2.54 -7.15 6.52
C LEU A 128 3.24 -6.71 5.22
N HIS A 129 2.46 -6.43 4.16
CA HIS A 129 3.02 -5.97 2.89
C HIS A 129 3.56 -4.55 2.95
N TYR A 130 2.81 -3.61 3.51
CA TYR A 130 3.19 -2.18 3.42
C TYR A 130 3.83 -1.60 4.67
N ASP A 131 3.62 -2.20 5.86
CA ASP A 131 4.17 -1.70 7.12
C ASP A 131 4.78 -2.78 8.04
N LEU A 132 4.90 -4.04 7.55
CA LEU A 132 5.39 -5.20 8.31
C LEU A 132 4.55 -5.52 9.55
N GLY A 133 3.28 -5.10 9.61
CA GLY A 133 2.42 -5.24 10.78
C GLY A 133 2.87 -4.40 11.98
N ILE A 134 3.63 -3.32 11.76
CA ILE A 134 4.10 -2.42 12.81
C ILE A 134 3.30 -1.11 12.73
N PRO A 135 2.29 -0.89 13.60
CA PRO A 135 1.44 0.28 13.52
C PRO A 135 2.21 1.60 13.59
N ALA A 136 1.77 2.60 12.85
CA ALA A 136 2.25 3.98 12.80
C ALA A 136 3.68 4.19 12.30
N ILE A 137 4.64 3.32 12.63
CA ILE A 137 6.06 3.49 12.27
C ILE A 137 6.45 2.62 11.08
N GLY A 138 5.76 1.48 10.89
CA GLY A 138 6.11 0.47 9.90
C GLY A 138 6.18 0.99 8.48
N ILE A 139 5.24 1.84 8.08
CA ILE A 139 5.25 2.47 6.74
C ILE A 139 6.52 3.29 6.47
N TYR A 140 7.01 4.05 7.46
CA TYR A 140 8.25 4.82 7.31
C TYR A 140 9.47 3.90 7.28
N LEU A 141 9.45 2.84 8.08
CA LEU A 141 10.48 1.81 8.05
C LEU A 141 10.55 1.16 6.67
N MET A 142 9.41 0.80 6.08
CA MET A 142 9.34 0.25 4.72
C MET A 142 9.81 1.25 3.67
N GLY A 143 9.55 2.53 3.85
CA GLY A 143 10.12 3.59 3.00
C GLY A 143 11.65 3.60 3.03
N VAL A 144 12.25 3.52 4.22
CA VAL A 144 13.71 3.42 4.38
C VAL A 144 14.24 2.11 3.80
N VAL A 145 13.57 0.98 4.03
CA VAL A 145 13.91 -0.32 3.44
C VAL A 145 13.90 -0.24 1.92
N SER A 146 12.91 0.43 1.31
CA SER A 146 12.82 0.62 -0.14
C SER A 146 13.99 1.44 -0.70
N VAL A 147 14.45 2.47 0.01
CA VAL A 147 15.64 3.25 -0.36
C VAL A 147 16.92 2.40 -0.27
N ILE A 148 17.09 1.65 0.82
CA ILE A 148 18.23 0.72 1.00
C ILE A 148 18.21 -0.36 -0.08
N TYR A 149 17.04 -0.85 -0.44
CA TYR A 149 16.83 -1.78 -1.53
C TYR A 149 17.25 -1.20 -2.89
N GLY A 150 16.85 0.03 -3.20
CA GLY A 150 17.30 0.74 -4.39
C GLY A 150 18.83 0.83 -4.48
N LEU A 151 19.50 1.08 -3.35
CA LEU A 151 20.96 1.08 -3.27
C LEU A 151 21.56 -0.33 -3.52
N ALA A 152 20.91 -1.39 -3.00
CA ALA A 152 21.31 -2.75 -3.27
C ALA A 152 21.19 -3.09 -4.77
N LEU A 153 20.07 -2.71 -5.42
CA LEU A 153 19.88 -2.90 -6.87
C LEU A 153 20.95 -2.18 -7.69
N LEU A 154 21.23 -0.92 -7.35
CA LEU A 154 22.24 -0.11 -8.05
C LEU A 154 23.63 -0.74 -7.92
N THR A 155 24.04 -1.13 -6.71
CA THR A 155 25.35 -1.75 -6.48
C THR A 155 25.45 -3.13 -7.11
N GLY A 156 24.38 -3.93 -7.08
CA GLY A 156 24.30 -5.21 -7.77
C GLY A 156 24.48 -5.07 -9.28
N LEU A 157 23.78 -4.11 -9.88
CA LEU A 157 23.94 -3.79 -11.31
C LEU A 157 25.39 -3.39 -11.64
N LEU A 158 26.00 -2.51 -10.84
CA LEU A 158 27.38 -2.04 -11.07
C LEU A 158 28.42 -3.16 -10.96
N ILE A 159 28.22 -4.13 -10.07
CA ILE A 159 29.10 -5.31 -9.93
C ILE A 159 29.04 -6.16 -11.21
N HIS A 160 27.86 -6.40 -11.74
CA HIS A 160 27.66 -7.29 -12.89
C HIS A 160 27.78 -6.58 -14.23
N LEU A 161 27.79 -5.26 -14.28
CA LEU A 161 27.78 -4.46 -15.51
C LEU A 161 28.85 -4.90 -16.55
N PRO A 162 30.12 -5.22 -16.17
CA PRO A 162 31.14 -5.64 -17.13
C PRO A 162 30.85 -6.97 -17.84
N ASN A 163 30.01 -7.83 -17.24
CA ASN A 163 29.70 -9.16 -17.77
C ASN A 163 28.18 -9.44 -17.78
N LEU A 164 27.35 -8.41 -17.80
CA LEU A 164 25.90 -8.47 -17.59
C LEU A 164 25.23 -9.56 -18.46
N VAL A 165 25.45 -9.55 -19.75
CA VAL A 165 24.82 -10.50 -20.68
C VAL A 165 25.26 -11.94 -20.39
N ARG A 166 26.53 -12.15 -20.05
CA ARG A 166 27.02 -13.49 -19.72
C ARG A 166 26.45 -14.02 -18.41
N GLU A 167 26.28 -13.16 -17.42
CA GLU A 167 25.72 -13.53 -16.09
C GLU A 167 24.20 -13.78 -16.17
N MET A 168 23.49 -13.16 -17.11
CA MET A 168 22.06 -13.45 -17.36
C MET A 168 21.76 -14.92 -17.68
N PHE A 169 22.72 -15.62 -18.27
CA PHE A 169 22.56 -17.01 -18.72
C PHE A 169 23.48 -17.99 -17.98
N ALA A 170 24.13 -17.53 -16.93
CA ALA A 170 25.14 -18.32 -16.22
C ALA A 170 24.56 -19.19 -15.11
N LEU A 171 23.49 -19.94 -15.37
CA LEU A 171 23.00 -20.94 -14.43
C LEU A 171 23.75 -22.26 -14.62
N ARG A 172 24.53 -22.64 -13.63
CA ARG A 172 25.41 -23.84 -13.69
C ARG A 172 24.93 -24.88 -12.67
N PRO A 173 24.00 -25.75 -13.06
CA PRO A 173 23.54 -26.85 -12.20
C PRO A 173 24.70 -27.85 -11.96
N GLY A 174 24.92 -28.20 -10.70
CA GLY A 174 25.97 -29.11 -10.30
C GLY A 174 25.95 -29.42 -8.81
N HIS A 175 26.95 -30.19 -8.32
CA HIS A 175 26.99 -30.61 -6.92
C HIS A 175 27.27 -29.47 -5.92
N ASN A 176 27.69 -28.29 -6.38
CA ASN A 176 27.98 -27.15 -5.49
C ASN A 176 26.73 -26.26 -5.35
N LEU A 177 25.90 -26.54 -4.34
CA LEU A 177 24.67 -25.80 -4.03
C LEU A 177 24.90 -24.30 -3.79
N LYS A 178 26.02 -23.93 -3.14
CA LYS A 178 26.32 -22.50 -2.90
C LYS A 178 26.48 -21.74 -4.22
N ARG A 179 27.16 -22.35 -5.18
CA ARG A 179 27.34 -21.75 -6.51
C ARG A 179 26.01 -21.68 -7.28
N LEU A 180 25.20 -22.72 -7.18
CA LEU A 180 23.87 -22.73 -7.81
C LEU A 180 23.00 -21.59 -7.29
N TRP A 181 22.95 -21.37 -5.98
CA TRP A 181 22.19 -20.26 -5.39
C TRP A 181 22.73 -18.88 -5.77
N GLN A 182 24.07 -18.73 -5.89
CA GLN A 182 24.67 -17.49 -6.38
C GLN A 182 24.31 -17.24 -7.84
N ASP A 183 24.41 -18.25 -8.70
CA ASP A 183 24.04 -18.15 -10.11
C ASP A 183 22.52 -17.83 -10.25
N ALA A 184 21.67 -18.49 -9.47
CA ALA A 184 20.23 -18.23 -9.46
C ALA A 184 19.91 -16.80 -9.00
N HIS A 185 20.56 -16.31 -7.95
CA HIS A 185 20.41 -14.94 -7.49
C HIS A 185 20.79 -13.93 -8.60
N ASN A 186 21.90 -14.15 -9.27
CA ASN A 186 22.35 -13.27 -10.35
C ASN A 186 21.41 -13.28 -11.55
N VAL A 187 21.01 -14.48 -12.02
CA VAL A 187 20.11 -14.62 -13.18
C VAL A 187 18.75 -14.00 -12.87
N ILE A 188 18.13 -14.37 -11.75
CA ILE A 188 16.83 -13.83 -11.35
C ILE A 188 16.93 -12.32 -11.13
N GLY A 189 17.95 -11.86 -10.38
CA GLY A 189 18.15 -10.45 -10.08
C GLY A 189 18.34 -9.58 -11.33
N ILE A 190 19.07 -10.06 -12.34
CA ILE A 190 19.27 -9.32 -13.60
C ILE A 190 17.99 -9.32 -14.45
N LEU A 191 17.33 -10.47 -14.59
CA LEU A 191 16.12 -10.58 -15.41
C LEU A 191 14.94 -9.78 -14.83
N SER A 192 14.79 -9.78 -13.52
CA SER A 192 13.73 -9.06 -12.82
C SER A 192 14.09 -7.59 -12.48
N LEU A 193 15.32 -7.15 -12.77
CA LEU A 193 15.83 -5.83 -12.41
C LEU A 193 14.89 -4.65 -12.78
N PRO A 194 14.28 -4.59 -13.98
CA PRO A 194 13.37 -3.49 -14.32
C PRO A 194 12.18 -3.40 -13.36
N PHE A 195 11.59 -4.52 -12.97
CA PHE A 195 10.47 -4.57 -12.03
C PHE A 195 10.93 -4.16 -10.62
N HIS A 196 12.08 -4.65 -10.18
CA HIS A 196 12.64 -4.32 -8.88
C HIS A 196 12.98 -2.83 -8.74
N ILE A 197 13.46 -2.18 -9.80
CA ILE A 197 13.67 -0.73 -9.82
C ILE A 197 12.35 0.02 -9.62
N ILE A 198 11.30 -0.40 -10.33
CA ILE A 198 9.95 0.20 -10.17
C ILE A 198 9.49 0.01 -8.72
N PHE A 199 9.60 -1.19 -8.16
CA PHE A 199 9.18 -1.46 -6.77
C PHE A 199 9.98 -0.63 -5.75
N ALA A 200 11.28 -0.48 -5.92
CA ALA A 200 12.10 0.34 -5.04
C ALA A 200 11.68 1.82 -5.07
N ILE A 201 11.45 2.36 -6.26
CA ILE A 201 11.05 3.77 -6.45
C ILE A 201 9.63 3.99 -5.91
N THR A 202 8.68 3.17 -6.34
CA THR A 202 7.26 3.34 -5.92
C THR A 202 7.09 3.09 -4.44
N GLY A 203 7.72 2.07 -3.87
CA GLY A 203 7.70 1.81 -2.43
C GLY A 203 8.28 2.97 -1.63
N ALA A 204 9.43 3.51 -2.04
CA ALA A 204 10.01 4.68 -1.38
C ALA A 204 9.09 5.91 -1.48
N LEU A 205 8.54 6.20 -2.67
CA LEU A 205 7.65 7.34 -2.88
C LEU A 205 6.37 7.20 -2.07
N LEU A 206 5.69 6.06 -2.10
CA LEU A 206 4.43 5.84 -1.40
C LEU A 206 4.61 5.89 0.11
N CYS A 207 5.60 5.15 0.64
CA CYS A 207 5.81 5.06 2.07
C CYS A 207 6.38 6.36 2.69
N LEU A 208 7.12 7.17 1.93
CA LEU A 208 7.69 8.43 2.40
C LEU A 208 6.91 9.67 1.97
N THR A 209 5.77 9.51 1.28
CA THR A 209 4.98 10.65 0.78
C THR A 209 4.63 11.65 1.87
N LEU A 210 4.20 11.20 3.05
CA LEU A 210 3.84 12.10 4.14
C LEU A 210 5.06 12.89 4.64
N VAL A 211 6.21 12.24 4.78
CA VAL A 211 7.47 12.91 5.18
C VAL A 211 7.88 13.93 4.13
N MET A 212 7.79 13.56 2.85
CA MET A 212 8.08 14.47 1.73
C MET A 212 7.11 15.64 1.70
N LEU A 213 5.82 15.42 1.96
CA LEU A 213 4.80 16.48 2.01
C LEU A 213 5.06 17.46 3.15
N VAL A 214 5.40 16.96 4.35
CA VAL A 214 5.76 17.82 5.50
C VAL A 214 7.01 18.63 5.21
N ALA A 215 8.05 18.01 4.66
CA ALA A 215 9.28 18.70 4.28
C ALA A 215 9.01 19.77 3.21
N PHE A 216 8.23 19.44 2.18
CA PHE A 216 7.85 20.38 1.12
C PHE A 216 7.02 21.55 1.65
N ASN A 217 6.02 21.27 2.52
CA ASN A 217 5.24 22.31 3.18
C ASN A 217 6.12 23.29 3.96
N THR A 218 7.08 22.76 4.73
CA THR A 218 7.98 23.59 5.53
C THR A 218 8.91 24.44 4.67
N VAL A 219 9.50 23.85 3.62
CA VAL A 219 10.53 24.52 2.80
C VAL A 219 9.91 25.47 1.78
N ALA A 220 8.82 25.07 1.11
CA ALA A 220 8.23 25.84 0.01
C ALA A 220 7.10 26.78 0.44
N PHE A 221 6.44 26.50 1.55
CA PHE A 221 5.23 27.23 1.98
C PHE A 221 5.31 27.75 3.43
N ASP A 222 6.46 27.70 4.07
CA ASP A 222 6.62 28.11 5.49
C ASP A 222 5.56 27.51 6.42
N GLY A 223 5.18 26.26 6.18
CA GLY A 223 4.13 25.58 6.93
C GLY A 223 2.68 25.97 6.55
N LYS A 224 2.46 26.79 5.52
CA LYS A 224 1.15 27.37 5.17
C LYS A 224 0.53 26.77 3.90
N LEU A 225 0.90 25.54 3.52
CA LEU A 225 0.38 24.87 2.31
C LEU A 225 -1.14 24.84 2.27
N MET A 226 -1.81 24.49 3.38
CA MET A 226 -3.29 24.43 3.45
C MET A 226 -3.93 25.80 3.19
N GLY A 227 -3.38 26.89 3.75
CA GLY A 227 -3.87 28.23 3.49
C GLY A 227 -3.60 28.72 2.05
N ALA A 228 -2.60 28.18 1.37
CA ALA A 228 -2.39 28.43 -0.06
C ALA A 228 -3.43 27.67 -0.92
N PHE A 229 -3.73 26.45 -0.54
CA PHE A 229 -4.75 25.61 -1.21
C PHE A 229 -6.14 26.21 -1.07
N GLU A 230 -6.52 26.66 0.12
CA GLU A 230 -7.79 27.32 0.40
C GLU A 230 -7.98 28.60 -0.44
N ARG A 231 -6.92 29.40 -0.60
CA ARG A 231 -6.95 30.55 -1.50
C ARG A 231 -7.11 30.20 -2.97
N MET A 232 -6.51 29.11 -3.42
CA MET A 232 -6.66 28.62 -4.78
C MET A 232 -8.09 28.12 -5.05
N THR A 233 -8.68 27.37 -4.13
CA THR A 233 -10.05 26.83 -4.26
C THR A 233 -11.10 27.93 -4.16
N SER A 234 -10.92 28.93 -3.29
CA SER A 234 -11.82 30.09 -3.20
C SER A 234 -11.72 31.06 -4.38
N ALA A 235 -10.61 31.01 -5.13
CA ALA A 235 -10.43 31.80 -6.36
C ALA A 235 -11.00 31.12 -7.62
N MET A 236 -11.40 29.85 -7.54
CA MET A 236 -12.08 29.18 -8.65
C MET A 236 -13.50 29.77 -8.81
N PRO A 237 -13.88 30.27 -10.01
CA PRO A 237 -15.23 30.76 -10.23
C PRO A 237 -16.21 29.60 -9.99
N GLU A 238 -17.25 29.87 -9.16
CA GLU A 238 -18.38 28.95 -9.05
C GLU A 238 -18.88 28.64 -10.46
N THR A 239 -18.80 27.37 -10.86
CA THR A 239 -19.50 26.91 -12.07
C THR A 239 -20.98 27.10 -11.81
N LYS A 240 -21.55 28.23 -12.26
CA LYS A 240 -22.99 28.40 -12.32
C LYS A 240 -23.56 27.26 -13.13
N ASP A 241 -24.19 26.33 -12.44
CA ASP A 241 -25.03 25.32 -13.06
C ASP A 241 -26.03 26.04 -13.94
N LYS A 242 -25.83 26.01 -15.24
CA LYS A 242 -26.82 26.45 -16.22
C LYS A 242 -27.83 25.32 -16.31
N GLY A 243 -28.74 25.30 -15.34
CA GLY A 243 -29.94 24.50 -15.45
C GLY A 243 -30.67 24.88 -16.75
N GLY A 244 -30.71 23.91 -17.64
CA GLY A 244 -31.53 23.87 -18.85
C GLY A 244 -32.29 22.57 -18.86
#